data_efaaa5b8ad02694be3abdc6afdbc74af
#
_entry.id   efaaa5b8ad02694be3abdc6afdbc74af
#
_cell.length_a   1.000
_cell.length_b   1.000
_cell.length_c   1.000
_cell.angle_alpha   90.00
_cell.angle_beta   90.00
_cell.angle_gamma   90.00
#
_symmetry.space_group_name_H-M   'P 1'
#
loop_
_entity.id
_entity.type
_entity.pdbx_description
1 polymer ?
#
loop_
_entity_poly.entity_id
_entity_poly.type
_entity_poly.pdbx_seq_one_letter_code
_entity_poly.pdbx_strand_id
1 'polypeptide(L)'
;KIMTTLIGQLDILETMTSLDFLEFRNYLSPASGFQSHQFRKIEVLLGLKIDKRYQFGECPYHAQFEGVKKDEILSLEQNDSLFSFVEKWLERIPFLTMKDFDFISKYEGAINNMLEEEIAIIESADLTDEDKNIRLRMIDENRKYYKRVLDENVHNKAIEEGEARLSYKATMSALLINLYRDQPILHLPYKFLRSLVELDHKIASWRFRHMQM
;
A
#
# COMPACT_ATOMS: atom_id res chain seq x y z
N LYS A 1 -7.36 16.60 5.16
CA LYS A 1 -7.62 17.61 6.23
C LYS A 1 -7.90 16.94 7.58
N ILE A 2 -8.93 16.08 7.74
CA ILE A 2 -9.26 15.44 9.04
C ILE A 2 -8.05 14.72 9.63
N MET A 3 -7.39 13.83 8.88
CA MET A 3 -6.19 13.12 9.35
C MET A 3 -5.02 14.07 9.70
N THR A 4 -4.86 15.15 8.95
CA THR A 4 -3.84 16.18 9.27
C THR A 4 -4.15 16.87 10.59
N THR A 5 -5.42 17.16 10.86
CA THR A 5 -5.85 17.73 12.15
C THR A 5 -5.65 16.75 13.30
N LEU A 6 -6.00 15.47 13.12
CA LEU A 6 -5.79 14.42 14.14
C LEU A 6 -4.31 14.25 14.49
N ILE A 7 -3.43 14.23 13.49
CA ILE A 7 -1.97 14.15 13.71
C ILE A 7 -1.50 15.39 14.50
N GLY A 8 -1.98 16.59 14.15
CA GLY A 8 -1.64 17.80 14.88
C GLY A 8 -2.12 17.81 16.35
N GLN A 9 -3.21 17.08 16.68
CA GLN A 9 -3.60 16.90 18.09
C GLN A 9 -2.62 15.99 18.85
N LEU A 10 -2.03 15.00 18.19
CA LEU A 10 -0.97 14.19 18.80
C LEU A 10 0.27 15.02 19.11
N ASP A 11 0.64 15.97 18.23
CA ASP A 11 1.75 16.91 18.50
C ASP A 11 1.54 17.70 19.82
N ILE A 12 0.29 18.10 20.11
CA ILE A 12 -0.05 18.78 21.37
C ILE A 12 0.09 17.81 22.55
N LEU A 13 -0.40 16.58 22.43
CA LEU A 13 -0.30 15.58 23.51
C LEU A 13 1.15 15.23 23.83
N GLU A 14 2.02 15.18 22.82
CA GLU A 14 3.47 14.92 23.00
C GLU A 14 4.18 16.05 23.77
N THR A 15 3.62 17.25 23.83
CA THR A 15 4.17 18.37 24.61
C THR A 15 3.71 18.39 26.07
N MET A 16 2.75 17.54 26.44
CA MET A 16 2.25 17.46 27.81
C MET A 16 3.28 16.82 28.75
N THR A 17 3.40 17.32 29.95
CA THR A 17 4.19 16.66 30.99
C THR A 17 3.47 15.40 31.49
N SER A 18 4.23 14.45 32.05
CA SER A 18 3.64 13.23 32.62
C SER A 18 2.61 13.53 33.73
N LEU A 19 2.76 14.65 34.44
CA LEU A 19 1.83 15.08 35.47
C LEU A 19 0.51 15.59 34.88
N ASP A 20 0.59 16.42 33.85
CA ASP A 20 -0.59 16.90 33.13
C ASP A 20 -1.36 15.74 32.49
N PHE A 21 -0.64 14.76 31.95
CA PHE A 21 -1.24 13.56 31.36
C PHE A 21 -1.97 12.70 32.39
N LEU A 22 -1.53 12.67 33.64
CA LEU A 22 -2.23 11.91 34.71
C LEU A 22 -3.66 12.38 34.93
N GLU A 23 -3.92 13.68 34.85
CA GLU A 23 -5.28 14.23 34.97
C GLU A 23 -6.16 13.78 33.79
N PHE A 24 -5.58 13.61 32.63
CA PHE A 24 -6.25 13.23 31.38
C PHE A 24 -6.47 11.71 31.27
N ARG A 25 -5.58 10.92 31.83
CA ARG A 25 -5.52 9.48 31.68
C ARG A 25 -6.83 8.76 32.03
N ASN A 26 -7.51 9.24 33.07
CA ASN A 26 -8.76 8.61 33.53
C ASN A 26 -9.90 8.76 32.53
N TYR A 27 -9.88 9.77 31.65
CA TYR A 27 -10.86 9.96 30.60
C TYR A 27 -10.58 9.06 29.37
N LEU A 28 -9.35 8.56 29.24
CA LEU A 28 -8.94 7.67 28.15
C LEU A 28 -9.08 6.18 28.52
N SER A 29 -9.23 5.87 29.82
CA SER A 29 -9.42 4.49 30.29
C SER A 29 -10.86 4.02 30.06
N PRO A 30 -11.09 2.76 29.61
CA PRO A 30 -10.13 1.67 29.43
C PRO A 30 -9.66 1.49 27.97
N ALA A 31 -9.96 2.43 27.08
CA ALA A 31 -9.78 2.24 25.64
C ALA A 31 -8.37 2.60 25.18
N SER A 32 -7.59 1.61 24.72
CA SER A 32 -6.50 1.89 23.79
C SER A 32 -7.09 2.21 22.41
N GLY A 33 -6.45 3.05 21.61
CA GLY A 33 -6.91 3.37 20.25
C GLY A 33 -7.03 2.15 19.34
N PHE A 34 -6.32 1.06 19.64
CA PHE A 34 -6.42 -0.23 18.96
C PHE A 34 -7.75 -0.96 19.24
N GLN A 35 -8.42 -0.62 20.32
CA GLN A 35 -9.72 -1.18 20.73
C GLN A 35 -10.89 -0.29 20.30
N SER A 36 -10.62 0.80 19.58
CA SER A 36 -11.68 1.69 19.10
C SER A 36 -12.49 1.02 18.00
N HIS A 37 -13.75 0.73 18.29
CA HIS A 37 -14.70 0.23 17.31
C HIS A 37 -14.85 1.17 16.10
N GLN A 38 -14.87 2.48 16.32
CA GLN A 38 -14.96 3.48 15.26
C GLN A 38 -13.74 3.47 14.36
N PHE A 39 -12.54 3.35 14.94
CA PHE A 39 -11.31 3.26 14.16
C PHE A 39 -11.29 1.98 13.32
N ARG A 40 -11.73 0.85 13.90
CA ARG A 40 -11.83 -0.40 13.16
C ARG A 40 -12.78 -0.30 11.96
N LYS A 41 -13.95 0.36 12.13
CA LYS A 41 -14.85 0.63 11.00
C LYS A 41 -14.16 1.41 9.87
N ILE A 42 -13.36 2.42 10.21
CA ILE A 42 -12.59 3.19 9.23
C ILE A 42 -11.61 2.28 8.48
N GLU A 43 -10.87 1.44 9.19
CA GLU A 43 -9.91 0.50 8.58
C GLU A 43 -10.60 -0.45 7.60
N VAL A 44 -11.74 -1.03 7.99
CA VAL A 44 -12.52 -1.95 7.13
C VAL A 44 -13.05 -1.23 5.90
N LEU A 45 -13.62 -0.04 6.06
CA LEU A 45 -14.14 0.77 4.96
C LEU A 45 -13.04 1.21 3.98
N LEU A 46 -11.82 1.41 4.45
CA LEU A 46 -10.67 1.70 3.60
C LEU A 46 -10.14 0.45 2.89
N GLY A 47 -10.52 -0.74 3.35
CA GLY A 47 -10.11 -2.01 2.74
C GLY A 47 -8.89 -2.65 3.42
N LEU A 48 -8.58 -2.27 4.65
CA LEU A 48 -7.60 -3.00 5.44
C LEU A 48 -8.20 -4.36 5.81
N LYS A 49 -7.95 -5.36 4.98
CA LYS A 49 -8.19 -6.76 5.34
C LYS A 49 -7.10 -7.17 6.30
N ILE A 50 -7.48 -7.78 7.41
CA ILE A 50 -6.48 -8.34 8.34
C ILE A 50 -5.85 -9.52 7.63
N ASP A 51 -4.65 -9.29 7.17
CA ASP A 51 -3.77 -10.35 6.74
C ASP A 51 -3.40 -11.19 7.96
N LYS A 52 -3.41 -12.51 7.80
CA LYS A 52 -2.97 -13.46 8.84
C LYS A 52 -1.57 -13.12 9.39
N ARG A 53 -0.76 -12.40 8.61
CA ARG A 53 0.59 -11.92 9.00
C ARG A 53 0.58 -10.84 10.09
N TYR A 54 -0.53 -10.12 10.28
CA TYR A 54 -0.68 -9.05 11.28
C TYR A 54 -1.58 -9.46 12.44
N GLN A 55 -1.88 -10.75 12.58
CA GLN A 55 -2.59 -11.25 13.75
C GLN A 55 -1.61 -11.28 14.93
N PHE A 56 -1.84 -10.41 15.90
CA PHE A 56 -1.28 -10.58 17.23
C PHE A 56 -1.98 -11.75 17.90
N GLY A 57 -1.42 -12.96 17.78
CA GLY A 57 -2.01 -14.19 18.29
C GLY A 57 -3.09 -14.79 17.36
N GLU A 58 -3.69 -15.90 17.80
CA GLU A 58 -4.66 -16.68 17.01
C GLU A 58 -6.06 -16.06 16.94
N CYS A 59 -6.30 -14.91 17.58
CA CYS A 59 -7.62 -14.28 17.63
C CYS A 59 -7.86 -13.36 16.43
N PRO A 60 -8.94 -13.57 15.67
CA PRO A 60 -9.41 -12.61 14.68
C PRO A 60 -9.69 -11.25 15.35
N TYR A 61 -9.37 -10.17 14.67
CA TYR A 61 -9.50 -8.81 15.21
C TYR A 61 -10.92 -8.44 15.65
N HIS A 62 -11.93 -8.98 14.99
CA HIS A 62 -13.34 -8.83 15.37
C HIS A 62 -13.69 -9.58 16.67
N ALA A 63 -12.87 -10.55 17.10
CA ALA A 63 -13.07 -11.25 18.35
C ALA A 63 -12.87 -10.37 19.60
N GLN A 64 -12.28 -9.18 19.45
CA GLN A 64 -12.14 -8.19 20.51
C GLN A 64 -13.46 -7.44 20.81
N PHE A 65 -14.46 -7.58 19.94
CA PHE A 65 -15.73 -6.91 20.06
C PHE A 65 -16.86 -7.95 20.30
N GLU A 66 -17.86 -7.54 21.07
CA GLU A 66 -19.01 -8.38 21.39
C GLU A 66 -20.33 -7.71 20.95
N GLY A 67 -21.37 -8.53 20.80
CA GLY A 67 -22.73 -8.08 20.48
C GLY A 67 -22.80 -7.20 19.21
N VAL A 68 -23.61 -6.16 19.25
CA VAL A 68 -23.88 -5.27 18.12
C VAL A 68 -22.61 -4.70 17.47
N LYS A 69 -21.58 -4.40 18.24
CA LYS A 69 -20.32 -3.86 17.71
C LYS A 69 -19.58 -4.86 16.81
N LYS A 70 -19.60 -6.14 17.20
CA LYS A 70 -19.03 -7.22 16.40
C LYS A 70 -19.83 -7.43 15.11
N ASP A 71 -21.15 -7.45 15.21
CA ASP A 71 -22.04 -7.66 14.06
C ASP A 71 -21.91 -6.53 13.02
N GLU A 72 -21.77 -5.28 13.49
CA GLU A 72 -21.51 -4.14 12.60
C GLU A 72 -20.18 -4.27 11.83
N ILE A 73 -19.11 -4.72 12.48
CA ILE A 73 -17.82 -4.91 11.80
C ILE A 73 -17.92 -6.04 10.78
N LEU A 74 -18.50 -7.19 11.17
CA LEU A 74 -18.69 -8.32 10.28
C LEU A 74 -19.52 -7.94 9.04
N SER A 75 -20.57 -7.15 9.23
CA SER A 75 -21.37 -6.64 8.13
C SER A 75 -20.57 -5.73 7.21
N LEU A 76 -19.72 -4.86 7.75
CA LEU A 76 -18.86 -3.98 6.94
C LEU A 76 -17.79 -4.78 6.18
N GLU A 77 -17.23 -5.84 6.77
CA GLU A 77 -16.23 -6.70 6.12
C GLU A 77 -16.77 -7.44 4.89
N GLN A 78 -18.09 -7.62 4.79
CA GLN A 78 -18.77 -8.21 3.63
C GLN A 78 -19.05 -7.22 2.50
N ASN A 79 -18.96 -5.92 2.78
CA ASN A 79 -19.26 -4.87 1.81
C ASN A 79 -18.01 -4.45 1.00
N ASP A 80 -18.25 -3.78 -0.11
CA ASP A 80 -17.20 -3.12 -0.88
C ASP A 80 -16.50 -2.04 -0.06
N SER A 81 -15.18 -2.03 -0.12
CA SER A 81 -14.31 -1.04 0.52
C SER A 81 -13.84 0.01 -0.49
N LEU A 82 -13.24 1.10 0.02
CA LEU A 82 -12.56 2.08 -0.86
C LEU A 82 -11.52 1.39 -1.74
N PHE A 83 -10.75 0.46 -1.18
CA PHE A 83 -9.74 -0.30 -1.95
C PHE A 83 -10.38 -1.08 -3.10
N SER A 84 -11.48 -1.82 -2.86
CA SER A 84 -12.16 -2.58 -3.90
C SER A 84 -12.77 -1.69 -4.99
N PHE A 85 -13.28 -0.50 -4.63
CA PHE A 85 -13.75 0.47 -5.62
C PHE A 85 -12.62 1.05 -6.46
N VAL A 86 -11.47 1.34 -5.86
CA VAL A 86 -10.27 1.83 -6.57
C VAL A 86 -9.75 0.75 -7.52
N GLU A 87 -9.69 -0.50 -7.08
CA GLU A 87 -9.29 -1.63 -7.92
C GLU A 87 -10.21 -1.77 -9.13
N LYS A 88 -11.53 -1.85 -8.92
CA LYS A 88 -12.55 -1.89 -9.98
C LYS A 88 -12.46 -0.68 -10.93
N TRP A 89 -12.10 0.49 -10.42
CA TRP A 89 -11.90 1.67 -11.24
C TRP A 89 -10.63 1.56 -12.09
N LEU A 90 -9.52 1.11 -11.53
CA LEU A 90 -8.27 0.87 -12.25
C LEU A 90 -8.44 -0.17 -13.36
N GLU A 91 -9.15 -1.26 -13.10
CA GLU A 91 -9.43 -2.31 -14.09
C GLU A 91 -10.22 -1.80 -15.31
N ARG A 92 -10.95 -0.70 -15.18
CA ARG A 92 -11.72 -0.08 -16.26
C ARG A 92 -10.93 0.95 -17.06
N ILE A 93 -9.68 1.24 -16.71
CA ILE A 93 -8.82 2.15 -17.49
C ILE A 93 -8.59 1.55 -18.87
N PRO A 94 -9.01 2.22 -19.96
CA PRO A 94 -9.01 1.62 -21.30
C PRO A 94 -7.68 1.76 -22.05
N PHE A 95 -6.66 2.36 -21.45
CA PHE A 95 -5.46 2.81 -22.14
C PHE A 95 -4.29 1.82 -22.10
N LEU A 96 -4.48 0.62 -21.53
CA LEU A 96 -3.42 -0.41 -21.49
C LEU A 96 -3.10 -0.92 -22.90
N THR A 97 -4.14 -1.12 -23.72
CA THR A 97 -4.00 -1.58 -25.11
C THR A 97 -4.84 -0.68 -26.01
N MET A 98 -4.20 0.03 -26.91
CA MET A 98 -4.81 0.87 -27.94
C MET A 98 -4.29 0.42 -29.32
N LYS A 99 -4.95 0.88 -30.40
CA LYS A 99 -4.68 0.40 -31.78
C LYS A 99 -3.17 0.36 -32.14
N ASP A 100 -2.37 1.33 -31.68
CA ASP A 100 -0.95 1.45 -31.99
C ASP A 100 -0.07 1.53 -30.74
N PHE A 101 -0.63 1.17 -29.58
CA PHE A 101 0.05 1.29 -28.30
C PHE A 101 -0.33 0.13 -27.39
N ASP A 102 0.66 -0.71 -27.04
CA ASP A 102 0.59 -1.71 -26.01
C ASP A 102 1.54 -1.31 -24.86
N PHE A 103 0.96 -0.87 -23.76
CA PHE A 103 1.71 -0.40 -22.60
C PHE A 103 2.57 -1.51 -22.00
N ILE A 104 2.02 -2.70 -21.85
CA ILE A 104 2.67 -3.81 -21.15
C ILE A 104 3.91 -4.23 -21.92
N SER A 105 3.78 -4.51 -23.23
CA SER A 105 4.92 -4.89 -24.06
C SER A 105 5.99 -3.81 -24.15
N LYS A 106 5.60 -2.53 -24.23
CA LYS A 106 6.56 -1.42 -24.24
C LYS A 106 7.30 -1.26 -22.92
N TYR A 107 6.59 -1.40 -21.80
CA TYR A 107 7.18 -1.29 -20.48
C TYR A 107 8.13 -2.45 -20.20
N GLU A 108 7.73 -3.67 -20.55
CA GLU A 108 8.58 -4.86 -20.45
C GLU A 108 9.86 -4.72 -21.29
N GLY A 109 9.73 -4.27 -22.54
CA GLY A 109 10.87 -4.01 -23.41
C GLY A 109 11.82 -2.94 -22.84
N ALA A 110 11.27 -1.86 -22.28
CA ALA A 110 12.08 -0.82 -21.66
C ALA A 110 12.83 -1.32 -20.39
N ILE A 111 12.20 -2.15 -19.56
CA ILE A 111 12.85 -2.77 -18.40
C ILE A 111 13.97 -3.72 -18.85
N ASN A 112 13.72 -4.57 -19.83
CA ASN A 112 14.74 -5.49 -20.33
C ASN A 112 15.96 -4.75 -20.88
N ASN A 113 15.73 -3.72 -21.71
CA ASN A 113 16.82 -2.88 -22.24
C ASN A 113 17.62 -2.21 -21.11
N MET A 114 16.94 -1.66 -20.11
CA MET A 114 17.60 -1.04 -18.95
C MET A 114 18.48 -2.05 -18.19
N LEU A 115 18.00 -3.25 -17.94
CA LEU A 115 18.78 -4.29 -17.26
C LEU A 115 19.97 -4.77 -18.08
N GLU A 116 19.82 -4.88 -19.40
CA GLU A 116 20.91 -5.23 -20.32
C GLU A 116 22.00 -4.13 -20.37
N GLU A 117 21.59 -2.85 -20.41
CA GLU A 117 22.51 -1.73 -20.34
C GLU A 117 23.28 -1.70 -18.99
N GLU A 118 22.61 -1.95 -17.86
CA GLU A 118 23.25 -2.04 -16.55
C GLU A 118 24.27 -3.19 -16.48
N ILE A 119 23.94 -4.35 -17.04
CA ILE A 119 24.88 -5.48 -17.15
C ILE A 119 26.12 -5.09 -17.95
N ALA A 120 25.93 -4.49 -19.14
CA ALA A 120 27.06 -4.07 -19.97
C ALA A 120 27.96 -3.04 -19.27
N ILE A 121 27.37 -2.11 -18.51
CA ILE A 121 28.14 -1.14 -17.72
C ILE A 121 28.96 -1.85 -16.64
N ILE A 122 28.39 -2.82 -15.92
CA ILE A 122 29.09 -3.57 -14.85
C ILE A 122 30.22 -4.41 -15.44
N GLU A 123 29.99 -5.08 -16.57
CA GLU A 123 30.98 -5.92 -17.23
C GLU A 123 32.18 -5.09 -17.74
N SER A 124 31.93 -3.90 -18.27
CA SER A 124 32.97 -3.00 -18.78
C SER A 124 33.68 -2.17 -17.71
N ALA A 125 33.13 -2.10 -16.49
CA ALA A 125 33.72 -1.31 -15.42
C ALA A 125 35.02 -1.95 -14.86
N ASP A 126 35.96 -1.09 -14.45
CA ASP A 126 37.18 -1.50 -13.75
C ASP A 126 36.89 -1.81 -12.28
N LEU A 127 36.24 -2.95 -12.05
CA LEU A 127 35.80 -3.47 -10.76
C LEU A 127 36.44 -4.83 -10.53
N THR A 128 36.57 -5.21 -9.25
CA THR A 128 36.98 -6.58 -8.89
C THR A 128 35.90 -7.59 -9.30
N ASP A 129 36.27 -8.83 -9.55
CA ASP A 129 35.30 -9.91 -9.88
C ASP A 129 34.27 -10.10 -8.77
N GLU A 130 34.64 -9.89 -7.52
CA GLU A 130 33.73 -9.96 -6.38
C GLU A 130 32.67 -8.86 -6.43
N ASP A 131 33.09 -7.62 -6.69
CA ASP A 131 32.17 -6.48 -6.82
C ASP A 131 31.23 -6.63 -8.02
N LYS A 132 31.75 -7.12 -9.16
CA LYS A 132 30.91 -7.42 -10.34
C LYS A 132 29.84 -8.47 -10.00
N ASN A 133 30.23 -9.54 -9.35
CA ASN A 133 29.30 -10.61 -8.96
C ASN A 133 28.22 -10.12 -8.00
N ILE A 134 28.56 -9.25 -7.04
CA ILE A 134 27.57 -8.65 -6.13
C ILE A 134 26.54 -7.84 -6.93
N ARG A 135 27.01 -6.96 -7.83
CA ARG A 135 26.11 -6.12 -8.65
C ARG A 135 25.24 -6.92 -9.60
N LEU A 136 25.78 -7.95 -10.25
CA LEU A 136 25.01 -8.84 -11.12
C LEU A 136 23.92 -9.61 -10.34
N ARG A 137 24.18 -10.02 -9.11
CA ARG A 137 23.13 -10.60 -8.25
C ARG A 137 22.01 -9.61 -7.94
N MET A 138 22.34 -8.33 -7.71
CA MET A 138 21.31 -7.30 -7.50
C MET A 138 20.43 -7.12 -8.76
N ILE A 139 21.04 -7.19 -9.95
CA ILE A 139 20.27 -7.15 -11.20
C ILE A 139 19.35 -8.37 -11.34
N ASP A 140 19.81 -9.54 -10.97
CA ASP A 140 18.98 -10.76 -10.96
C ASP A 140 17.79 -10.64 -9.99
N GLU A 141 17.99 -10.06 -8.82
CA GLU A 141 16.88 -9.80 -7.88
C GLU A 141 15.90 -8.76 -8.46
N ASN A 142 16.40 -7.70 -9.09
CA ASN A 142 15.57 -6.73 -9.80
C ASN A 142 14.78 -7.40 -10.93
N ARG A 143 15.40 -8.26 -11.71
CA ARG A 143 14.73 -9.02 -12.79
C ARG A 143 13.59 -9.90 -12.23
N LYS A 144 13.81 -10.58 -11.12
CA LYS A 144 12.75 -11.36 -10.44
C LYS A 144 11.61 -10.49 -9.96
N TYR A 145 11.94 -9.31 -9.40
CA TYR A 145 10.93 -8.34 -8.97
C TYR A 145 10.08 -7.85 -10.15
N TYR A 146 10.71 -7.42 -11.26
CA TYR A 146 9.98 -6.99 -12.45
C TYR A 146 9.13 -8.13 -13.05
N LYS A 147 9.65 -9.35 -13.08
CA LYS A 147 8.88 -10.51 -13.53
C LYS A 147 7.64 -10.73 -12.68
N ARG A 148 7.72 -10.57 -11.36
CA ARG A 148 6.57 -10.67 -10.45
C ARG A 148 5.48 -9.63 -10.77
N VAL A 149 5.87 -8.47 -11.24
CA VAL A 149 4.93 -7.39 -11.57
C VAL A 149 4.36 -7.55 -12.99
N LEU A 150 5.19 -7.95 -13.96
CA LEU A 150 4.85 -7.94 -15.39
C LEU A 150 4.26 -9.27 -15.92
N ASP A 151 4.61 -10.39 -15.33
CA ASP A 151 4.05 -11.70 -15.69
C ASP A 151 2.75 -11.93 -14.93
N GLU A 152 1.63 -11.99 -15.65
CA GLU A 152 0.30 -12.13 -15.06
C GLU A 152 0.16 -13.38 -14.19
N ASN A 153 0.75 -14.52 -14.60
CA ASN A 153 0.67 -15.76 -13.83
C ASN A 153 1.45 -15.66 -12.53
N VAL A 154 2.63 -15.04 -12.57
CA VAL A 154 3.47 -14.83 -11.37
C VAL A 154 2.82 -13.81 -10.43
N HIS A 155 2.20 -12.75 -11.00
CA HIS A 155 1.48 -11.76 -10.22
C HIS A 155 0.25 -12.36 -9.52
N ASN A 156 -0.55 -13.15 -10.23
CA ASN A 156 -1.72 -13.81 -9.66
C ASN A 156 -1.33 -14.76 -8.52
N LYS A 157 -0.22 -15.50 -8.67
CA LYS A 157 0.33 -16.32 -7.59
C LYS A 157 0.74 -15.47 -6.37
N ALA A 158 1.35 -14.31 -6.59
CA ALA A 158 1.69 -13.38 -5.50
C ALA A 158 0.45 -12.85 -4.77
N ILE A 159 -0.70 -12.71 -5.47
CA ILE A 159 -1.99 -12.37 -4.84
C ILE A 159 -2.47 -13.52 -3.96
N GLU A 160 -2.41 -14.75 -4.45
CA GLU A 160 -2.82 -15.94 -3.68
C GLU A 160 -1.96 -16.12 -2.41
N GLU A 161 -0.67 -15.82 -2.51
CA GLU A 161 0.28 -15.85 -1.40
C GLU A 161 0.15 -14.62 -0.47
N GLY A 162 -0.69 -13.63 -0.82
CA GLY A 162 -0.91 -12.39 -0.07
C GLY A 162 0.24 -11.39 -0.16
N GLU A 163 1.16 -11.54 -1.10
CA GLU A 163 2.29 -10.64 -1.34
C GLU A 163 1.90 -9.44 -2.24
N ALA A 164 0.86 -9.60 -3.05
CA ALA A 164 0.24 -8.53 -3.84
C ALA A 164 -1.23 -8.38 -3.46
N ARG A 165 -1.79 -7.19 -3.65
CA ARG A 165 -3.19 -6.90 -3.28
C ARG A 165 -4.05 -6.49 -4.47
N LEU A 166 -3.50 -5.73 -5.40
CA LEU A 166 -4.20 -5.31 -6.61
C LEU A 166 -4.18 -6.43 -7.66
N SER A 167 -5.26 -6.57 -8.40
CA SER A 167 -5.27 -7.43 -9.59
C SER A 167 -4.18 -7.02 -10.59
N TYR A 168 -3.76 -7.93 -11.44
CA TYR A 168 -2.75 -7.65 -12.47
C TYR A 168 -3.14 -6.44 -13.32
N LYS A 169 -4.38 -6.42 -13.82
CA LYS A 169 -4.88 -5.33 -14.66
C LYS A 169 -4.91 -3.98 -13.92
N ALA A 170 -5.32 -3.98 -12.65
CA ALA A 170 -5.31 -2.78 -11.82
C ALA A 170 -3.88 -2.27 -11.57
N THR A 171 -2.93 -3.18 -11.34
CA THR A 171 -1.51 -2.85 -11.17
C THR A 171 -0.93 -2.23 -12.43
N MET A 172 -1.17 -2.82 -13.60
CA MET A 172 -0.71 -2.26 -14.89
C MET A 172 -1.33 -0.89 -15.16
N SER A 173 -2.61 -0.69 -14.84
CA SER A 173 -3.27 0.60 -14.97
C SER A 173 -2.68 1.66 -14.02
N ALA A 174 -2.35 1.29 -12.80
CA ALA A 174 -1.71 2.19 -11.85
C ALA A 174 -0.29 2.60 -12.32
N LEU A 175 0.47 1.66 -12.87
CA LEU A 175 1.78 1.93 -13.47
C LEU A 175 1.65 2.86 -14.68
N LEU A 176 0.73 2.61 -15.59
CA LEU A 176 0.44 3.47 -16.74
C LEU A 176 0.14 4.91 -16.28
N ILE A 177 -0.77 5.07 -15.32
CA ILE A 177 -1.15 6.38 -14.80
C ILE A 177 0.07 7.11 -14.20
N ASN A 178 0.91 6.40 -13.46
CA ASN A 178 2.08 6.99 -12.82
C ASN A 178 3.16 7.39 -13.83
N LEU A 179 3.44 6.55 -14.82
CA LEU A 179 4.49 6.79 -15.82
C LEU A 179 4.08 7.86 -16.83
N TYR A 180 2.81 7.91 -17.20
CA TYR A 180 2.27 8.86 -18.18
C TYR A 180 1.46 10.00 -17.53
N ARG A 181 1.77 10.35 -16.27
CA ARG A 181 1.07 11.37 -15.48
C ARG A 181 1.03 12.76 -16.11
N ASP A 182 1.99 13.07 -16.99
CA ASP A 182 2.08 14.34 -17.68
C ASP A 182 1.12 14.43 -18.89
N GLN A 183 0.49 13.32 -19.26
CA GLN A 183 -0.57 13.32 -20.27
C GLN A 183 -1.85 13.91 -19.68
N PRO A 184 -2.49 14.89 -20.36
CA PRO A 184 -3.65 15.60 -19.81
C PRO A 184 -4.78 14.69 -19.29
N ILE A 185 -5.04 13.58 -20.00
CA ILE A 185 -6.09 12.62 -19.64
C ILE A 185 -5.77 11.81 -18.38
N LEU A 186 -4.49 11.63 -18.04
CA LEU A 186 -4.02 10.86 -16.88
C LEU A 186 -3.68 11.73 -15.68
N HIS A 187 -3.66 13.05 -15.83
CA HIS A 187 -3.31 13.95 -14.74
C HIS A 187 -4.24 13.88 -13.53
N LEU A 188 -5.57 13.87 -13.75
CA LEU A 188 -6.53 13.72 -12.66
C LEU A 188 -6.49 12.32 -12.03
N PRO A 189 -6.48 11.21 -12.80
CA PRO A 189 -6.20 9.88 -12.28
C PRO A 189 -4.96 9.81 -11.40
N TYR A 190 -3.84 10.38 -11.83
CA TYR A 190 -2.61 10.44 -11.06
C TYR A 190 -2.76 11.19 -9.73
N LYS A 191 -3.36 12.40 -9.77
CA LYS A 191 -3.63 13.18 -8.55
C LYS A 191 -4.51 12.42 -7.56
N PHE A 192 -5.50 11.69 -8.07
CA PHE A 192 -6.38 10.87 -7.25
C PHE A 192 -5.60 9.74 -6.56
N LEU A 193 -4.83 8.94 -7.31
CA LEU A 193 -4.00 7.87 -6.73
C LEU A 193 -3.00 8.42 -5.69
N ARG A 194 -2.34 9.53 -6.01
CA ARG A 194 -1.43 10.19 -5.06
C ARG A 194 -2.14 10.57 -3.76
N SER A 195 -3.36 11.13 -3.85
CA SER A 195 -4.14 11.49 -2.66
C SER A 195 -4.52 10.27 -1.81
N LEU A 196 -4.76 9.11 -2.43
CA LEU A 196 -5.00 7.86 -1.71
C LEU A 196 -3.75 7.36 -0.97
N VAL A 197 -2.59 7.43 -1.63
CA VAL A 197 -1.30 7.08 -0.99
C VAL A 197 -1.00 8.05 0.17
N GLU A 198 -1.24 9.35 0.00
CA GLU A 198 -1.09 10.33 1.08
C GLU A 198 -2.05 10.06 2.25
N LEU A 199 -3.27 9.59 1.98
CA LEU A 199 -4.20 9.20 3.03
C LEU A 199 -3.69 7.98 3.80
N ASP A 200 -3.20 6.96 3.10
CA ASP A 200 -2.62 5.76 3.71
C ASP A 200 -1.42 6.10 4.60
N HIS A 201 -0.49 6.91 4.11
CA HIS A 201 0.65 7.39 4.90
C HIS A 201 0.23 8.14 6.17
N LYS A 202 -0.81 8.97 6.09
CA LYS A 202 -1.30 9.71 7.25
C LYS A 202 -1.96 8.80 8.29
N ILE A 203 -2.68 7.78 7.84
CA ILE A 203 -3.26 6.77 8.73
C ILE A 203 -2.15 5.94 9.39
N ALA A 204 -1.17 5.50 8.63
CA ALA A 204 -0.02 4.77 9.16
C ALA A 204 0.79 5.61 10.17
N SER A 205 1.04 6.88 9.85
CA SER A 205 1.71 7.82 10.74
C SER A 205 0.92 8.04 12.05
N TRP A 206 -0.39 8.23 11.95
CA TRP A 206 -1.24 8.36 13.13
C TRP A 206 -1.20 7.10 14.01
N ARG A 207 -1.28 5.92 13.42
CA ARG A 207 -1.19 4.63 14.16
C ARG A 207 0.15 4.49 14.86
N PHE A 208 1.25 4.78 14.16
CA PHE A 208 2.59 4.69 14.71
C PHE A 208 2.78 5.62 15.92
N ARG A 209 2.40 6.89 15.79
CA ARG A 209 2.50 7.87 16.88
C ARG A 209 1.62 7.49 18.07
N HIS A 210 0.40 7.03 17.81
CA HIS A 210 -0.51 6.59 18.86
C HIS A 210 0.01 5.38 19.64
N MET A 211 0.82 4.51 19.02
CA MET A 211 1.47 3.39 19.72
C MET A 211 2.61 3.82 20.63
N GLN A 212 3.23 4.97 20.37
CA GLN A 212 4.35 5.49 21.15
C GLN A 212 3.91 6.27 22.39
N MET A 213 2.65 6.65 22.47
CA MET A 213 2.02 7.31 23.63
C MET A 213 1.54 6.30 24.66
#